data_0d933c622d5f74e43245edd34ddc7f98
#
_entry.id   0d933c622d5f74e43245edd34ddc7f98
#
_cell.length_a   1.000
_cell.length_b   1.000
_cell.length_c   1.000
_cell.angle_alpha   90.00
_cell.angle_beta   90.00
_cell.angle_gamma   90.00
#
_symmetry.space_group_name_H-M   'P 1'
#
loop_
_entity.id
_entity.type
_entity.pdbx_description
1 polymer ?
#
loop_
_entity_poly.entity_id
_entity_poly.type
_entity_poly.pdbx_seq_one_letter_code
_entity_poly.pdbx_strand_id
1 'polypeptide(L)'
;MAIYKNNNGTWYVMIRYQDWTGARKQKCKRGFATRKEAADWELQFKLQKKASLDMTMESFCALYEEDVRPSLKQSTWLTKENIIQKKILPYLGQRKVSEITAKDVMDWHNQMRKLKTKTGKYLSPTYLKTIHGQLSTIFNHAVKYYDLSTNPARKAGALGTEEGKEMMFWTKEEYKLFAEEMMDKPLSYYAFQLLYWCGIRSGELLALTPADFNFKKKTLRINKSYQRLQGKDVITTPKTKNSIRTVVMPQFLCDEMQDCLKLYYSLKPDDRIFPVTKYYLNHEMERGCKACGVKKIRVHDLRHSHVSLLINMGYTALAIGKRVGHSAEKITYRYAHLFPSVQLDMAEQLDAENMKEEPNEMGGGLANVS
;
A
#
# COMPACT_ATOMS: atom_id res chain seq x y z
N MET A 1 17.38 -48.72 -2.89
CA MET A 1 18.50 -48.47 -1.95
C MET A 1 19.74 -48.22 -2.79
N ALA A 2 20.51 -47.20 -2.46
CA ALA A 2 21.64 -46.71 -3.25
C ALA A 2 23.00 -46.96 -2.57
N ILE A 3 23.07 -47.97 -1.70
CA ILE A 3 24.25 -48.32 -0.89
C ILE A 3 24.82 -49.64 -1.37
N TYR A 4 26.10 -49.65 -1.69
CA TYR A 4 26.83 -50.80 -2.26
C TYR A 4 28.12 -51.06 -1.48
N LYS A 5 28.55 -52.31 -1.48
CA LYS A 5 29.80 -52.75 -0.86
C LYS A 5 30.89 -52.90 -1.90
N ASN A 6 32.08 -52.35 -1.65
CA ASN A 6 33.26 -52.54 -2.51
C ASN A 6 33.96 -53.84 -2.21
N ASN A 7 34.74 -54.34 -3.15
CA ASN A 7 35.57 -55.55 -2.96
C ASN A 7 36.62 -55.42 -1.87
N ASN A 8 37.01 -54.20 -1.50
CA ASN A 8 37.93 -53.92 -0.37
C ASN A 8 37.25 -53.81 1.01
N GLY A 9 35.98 -54.23 1.12
CA GLY A 9 35.23 -54.22 2.37
C GLY A 9 34.57 -52.90 2.75
N THR A 10 34.88 -51.79 2.08
CA THR A 10 34.27 -50.47 2.32
C THR A 10 32.92 -50.33 1.62
N TRP A 11 32.12 -49.36 2.06
CA TRP A 11 30.80 -49.09 1.48
C TRP A 11 30.84 -47.79 0.67
N TYR A 12 29.97 -47.69 -0.34
CA TYR A 12 29.74 -46.47 -1.08
C TYR A 12 28.25 -46.25 -1.36
N VAL A 13 27.92 -44.98 -1.55
CA VAL A 13 26.56 -44.53 -1.85
C VAL A 13 26.54 -43.88 -3.26
N MET A 14 25.55 -44.29 -4.07
CA MET A 14 25.31 -43.72 -5.38
C MET A 14 23.85 -43.26 -5.45
N ILE A 15 23.63 -41.94 -5.49
CA ILE A 15 22.30 -41.32 -5.49
C ILE A 15 22.08 -40.66 -6.83
N ARG A 16 20.96 -40.99 -7.48
CA ARG A 16 20.42 -40.23 -8.64
C ARG A 16 19.36 -39.29 -8.13
N TYR A 17 19.44 -38.02 -8.55
CA TYR A 17 18.48 -36.98 -8.17
C TYR A 17 18.25 -36.06 -9.37
N GLN A 18 17.10 -35.38 -9.37
CA GLN A 18 16.86 -34.27 -10.27
C GLN A 18 17.33 -32.98 -9.59
N ASP A 19 18.04 -32.13 -10.32
CA ASP A 19 18.33 -30.81 -9.85
C ASP A 19 17.10 -29.88 -10.03
N TRP A 20 17.23 -28.64 -9.62
CA TRP A 20 16.18 -27.65 -9.73
C TRP A 20 15.74 -27.33 -11.19
N THR A 21 16.55 -27.67 -12.18
CA THR A 21 16.21 -27.54 -13.62
C THR A 21 15.46 -28.75 -14.15
N GLY A 22 15.24 -29.77 -13.32
CA GLY A 22 14.70 -31.06 -13.72
C GLY A 22 15.74 -32.00 -14.38
N ALA A 23 17.00 -31.56 -14.51
CA ALA A 23 18.06 -32.39 -15.07
C ALA A 23 18.45 -33.53 -14.13
N ARG A 24 18.56 -34.74 -14.64
CA ARG A 24 19.00 -35.91 -13.87
C ARG A 24 20.49 -35.85 -13.59
N LYS A 25 20.87 -35.82 -12.30
CA LYS A 25 22.27 -35.84 -11.82
C LYS A 25 22.53 -37.05 -10.95
N GLN A 26 23.81 -37.40 -10.82
CA GLN A 26 24.28 -38.53 -9.98
C GLN A 26 25.37 -38.04 -9.06
N LYS A 27 25.27 -38.42 -7.77
CA LYS A 27 26.32 -38.22 -6.76
C LYS A 27 26.79 -39.56 -6.25
N CYS A 28 28.09 -39.76 -6.21
CA CYS A 28 28.72 -40.95 -5.60
C CYS A 28 29.64 -40.50 -4.48
N LYS A 29 29.57 -41.17 -3.31
CA LYS A 29 30.52 -40.99 -2.22
C LYS A 29 30.98 -42.39 -1.74
N ARG A 30 32.28 -42.58 -1.62
CA ARG A 30 32.91 -43.85 -1.30
C ARG A 30 33.70 -43.77 0.01
N GLY A 31 34.10 -44.93 0.57
CA GLY A 31 35.02 -45.01 1.67
C GLY A 31 34.37 -45.06 3.07
N PHE A 32 33.09 -45.39 3.16
CA PHE A 32 32.46 -45.60 4.47
C PHE A 32 32.90 -46.92 5.06
N ALA A 33 33.25 -46.92 6.35
CA ALA A 33 33.65 -48.14 7.06
C ALA A 33 32.48 -49.09 7.28
N THR A 34 31.28 -48.56 7.51
CA THR A 34 30.09 -49.37 7.81
C THR A 34 28.92 -49.00 6.87
N ARG A 35 28.00 -49.95 6.70
CA ARG A 35 26.74 -49.73 5.99
C ARG A 35 25.88 -48.67 6.67
N LYS A 36 25.95 -48.57 8.01
CA LYS A 36 25.21 -47.57 8.80
C LYS A 36 25.69 -46.17 8.48
N GLU A 37 26.98 -45.90 8.47
CA GLU A 37 27.57 -44.60 8.09
C GLU A 37 27.16 -44.19 6.67
N ALA A 38 27.16 -45.15 5.73
CA ALA A 38 26.72 -44.93 4.37
C ALA A 38 25.22 -44.54 4.31
N ALA A 39 24.38 -45.20 5.12
CA ALA A 39 22.94 -44.91 5.22
C ALA A 39 22.66 -43.55 5.87
N ASP A 40 23.36 -43.23 6.95
CA ASP A 40 23.24 -41.93 7.62
C ASP A 40 23.64 -40.78 6.68
N TRP A 41 24.73 -40.98 5.91
CA TRP A 41 25.14 -40.02 4.92
C TRP A 41 24.12 -39.88 3.77
N GLU A 42 23.53 -41.00 3.29
CA GLU A 42 22.48 -40.98 2.29
C GLU A 42 21.27 -40.19 2.78
N LEU A 43 20.84 -40.42 4.02
CA LEU A 43 19.73 -39.72 4.65
C LEU A 43 20.03 -38.24 4.79
N GLN A 44 21.21 -37.86 5.32
CA GLN A 44 21.63 -36.47 5.42
C GLN A 44 21.73 -35.77 4.06
N PHE A 45 22.28 -36.46 3.05
CA PHE A 45 22.35 -35.91 1.69
C PHE A 45 20.96 -35.65 1.09
N LYS A 46 20.00 -36.57 1.29
CA LYS A 46 18.62 -36.43 0.85
C LYS A 46 17.91 -35.27 1.59
N LEU A 47 18.14 -35.17 2.90
CA LEU A 47 17.61 -34.05 3.71
C LEU A 47 18.24 -32.70 3.27
N GLN A 48 19.56 -32.67 3.11
CA GLN A 48 20.24 -31.46 2.60
C GLN A 48 19.80 -31.09 1.18
N LYS A 49 19.53 -32.06 0.30
CA LYS A 49 19.05 -31.82 -1.05
C LYS A 49 17.59 -31.36 -1.10
N LYS A 50 16.75 -31.84 -0.18
CA LYS A 50 15.41 -31.27 0.02
C LYS A 50 15.46 -29.84 0.57
N ALA A 51 16.51 -29.50 1.33
CA ALA A 51 16.69 -28.23 2.01
C ALA A 51 17.64 -27.24 1.29
N SER A 52 18.27 -27.60 0.16
CA SER A 52 19.22 -26.70 -0.50
C SER A 52 18.65 -26.07 -1.75
N LEU A 53 18.32 -24.78 -1.67
CA LEU A 53 18.13 -23.88 -2.79
C LEU A 53 19.50 -23.65 -3.48
N ASP A 54 20.01 -24.68 -4.18
CA ASP A 54 21.30 -24.64 -4.89
C ASP A 54 21.19 -23.94 -6.25
N MET A 55 20.19 -23.06 -6.39
CA MET A 55 19.96 -22.23 -7.57
C MET A 55 20.35 -20.78 -7.29
N THR A 56 20.61 -20.03 -8.36
CA THR A 56 20.89 -18.59 -8.25
C THR A 56 19.67 -17.82 -7.79
N MET A 57 19.87 -16.64 -7.18
CA MET A 57 18.79 -15.74 -6.82
C MET A 57 17.96 -15.31 -8.04
N GLU A 58 18.58 -15.19 -9.23
CA GLU A 58 17.90 -14.88 -10.47
C GLU A 58 16.91 -15.97 -10.85
N SER A 59 17.36 -17.25 -10.86
CA SER A 59 16.50 -18.41 -11.13
C SER A 59 15.39 -18.54 -10.08
N PHE A 60 15.70 -18.26 -8.81
CA PHE A 60 14.70 -18.30 -7.76
C PHE A 60 13.66 -17.17 -7.91
N CYS A 61 14.07 -15.98 -8.34
CA CYS A 61 13.13 -14.89 -8.61
C CYS A 61 12.15 -15.23 -9.75
N ALA A 62 12.56 -16.03 -10.75
CA ALA A 62 11.65 -16.52 -11.78
C ALA A 62 10.59 -17.48 -11.19
N LEU A 63 10.99 -18.42 -10.33
CA LEU A 63 10.03 -19.27 -9.60
C LEU A 63 9.11 -18.46 -8.67
N TYR A 64 9.67 -17.49 -7.97
CA TYR A 64 8.88 -16.56 -7.14
C TYR A 64 7.85 -15.79 -7.95
N GLU A 65 8.17 -15.41 -9.19
CA GLU A 65 7.23 -14.77 -10.12
C GLU A 65 6.08 -15.73 -10.45
N GLU A 66 6.39 -16.95 -10.88
CA GLU A 66 5.39 -17.97 -11.22
C GLU A 66 4.42 -18.25 -10.07
N ASP A 67 4.92 -18.36 -8.85
CA ASP A 67 4.14 -18.65 -7.65
C ASP A 67 3.25 -17.47 -7.22
N VAL A 68 3.77 -16.24 -7.29
CA VAL A 68 3.17 -15.08 -6.61
C VAL A 68 2.38 -14.19 -7.56
N ARG A 69 2.80 -14.04 -8.82
CA ARG A 69 2.18 -13.16 -9.82
C ARG A 69 0.69 -13.44 -10.05
N PRO A 70 0.21 -14.70 -10.14
CA PRO A 70 -1.21 -14.99 -10.36
C PRO A 70 -2.13 -14.47 -9.25
N SER A 71 -1.63 -14.32 -8.03
CA SER A 71 -2.37 -13.83 -6.87
C SER A 71 -2.37 -12.31 -6.72
N LEU A 72 -1.57 -11.59 -7.51
CA LEU A 72 -1.35 -10.16 -7.36
C LEU A 72 -2.01 -9.33 -8.47
N LYS A 73 -2.44 -8.12 -8.11
CA LYS A 73 -2.81 -7.11 -9.11
C LYS A 73 -1.58 -6.73 -9.94
N GLN A 74 -1.77 -6.53 -11.24
CA GLN A 74 -0.71 -6.16 -12.18
C GLN A 74 0.16 -4.99 -11.69
N SER A 75 -0.45 -3.92 -11.17
CA SER A 75 0.30 -2.76 -10.64
C SER A 75 1.20 -3.10 -9.45
N THR A 76 0.79 -4.07 -8.62
CA THR A 76 1.60 -4.53 -7.49
C THR A 76 2.78 -5.34 -7.99
N TRP A 77 2.54 -6.24 -8.96
CA TRP A 77 3.60 -7.02 -9.56
C TRP A 77 4.65 -6.13 -10.25
N LEU A 78 4.25 -5.20 -11.11
CA LEU A 78 5.17 -4.28 -11.80
C LEU A 78 6.07 -3.49 -10.83
N THR A 79 5.55 -3.14 -9.66
CA THR A 79 6.37 -2.49 -8.61
C THR A 79 7.41 -3.44 -8.04
N LYS A 80 7.02 -4.68 -7.73
CA LYS A 80 7.92 -5.73 -7.23
C LYS A 80 8.98 -6.09 -8.27
N GLU A 81 8.56 -6.34 -9.50
CA GLU A 81 9.43 -6.64 -10.63
C GLU A 81 10.49 -5.55 -10.84
N ASN A 82 10.09 -4.28 -10.84
CA ASN A 82 11.03 -3.18 -10.97
C ASN A 82 12.08 -3.15 -9.85
N ILE A 83 11.70 -3.48 -8.61
CA ILE A 83 12.65 -3.58 -7.49
C ILE A 83 13.55 -4.80 -7.68
N ILE A 84 13.01 -5.96 -8.03
CA ILE A 84 13.76 -7.18 -8.27
C ILE A 84 14.81 -6.94 -9.35
N GLN A 85 14.39 -6.49 -10.51
CA GLN A 85 15.25 -6.32 -11.68
C GLN A 85 16.31 -5.23 -11.49
N LYS A 86 15.99 -4.10 -10.82
CA LYS A 86 16.89 -2.95 -10.75
C LYS A 86 17.65 -2.82 -9.44
N LYS A 87 17.24 -3.50 -8.37
CA LYS A 87 17.79 -3.30 -7.03
C LYS A 87 18.28 -4.59 -6.36
N ILE A 88 17.78 -5.75 -6.77
CA ILE A 88 18.16 -7.03 -6.17
C ILE A 88 19.07 -7.83 -7.11
N LEU A 89 18.61 -8.15 -8.31
CA LEU A 89 19.34 -9.02 -9.24
C LEU A 89 20.71 -8.49 -9.67
N PRO A 90 20.93 -7.18 -9.89
CA PRO A 90 22.27 -6.68 -10.25
C PRO A 90 23.35 -6.94 -9.20
N TYR A 91 22.96 -7.23 -7.95
CA TYR A 91 23.88 -7.40 -6.84
C TYR A 91 23.92 -8.83 -6.29
N LEU A 92 22.77 -9.50 -6.27
CA LEU A 92 22.61 -10.82 -5.66
C LEU A 92 22.21 -11.91 -6.68
N GLY A 93 21.90 -11.53 -7.93
CA GLY A 93 21.29 -12.41 -8.93
C GLY A 93 22.10 -13.68 -9.21
N GLN A 94 23.42 -13.58 -9.30
CA GLN A 94 24.31 -14.70 -9.62
C GLN A 94 24.70 -15.54 -8.40
N ARG A 95 24.33 -15.12 -7.20
CA ARG A 95 24.62 -15.87 -5.97
C ARG A 95 23.58 -16.96 -5.72
N LYS A 96 24.01 -18.10 -5.22
CA LYS A 96 23.09 -19.14 -4.80
C LYS A 96 22.28 -18.70 -3.58
N VAL A 97 20.96 -18.94 -3.61
CA VAL A 97 20.04 -18.50 -2.54
C VAL A 97 20.46 -19.06 -1.19
N SER A 98 20.92 -20.33 -1.16
CA SER A 98 21.40 -21.02 0.06
C SER A 98 22.68 -20.43 0.64
N GLU A 99 23.49 -19.74 -0.17
CA GLU A 99 24.80 -19.19 0.21
C GLU A 99 24.75 -17.70 0.59
N ILE A 100 23.61 -17.02 0.35
CA ILE A 100 23.47 -15.62 0.73
C ILE A 100 23.35 -15.50 2.24
N THR A 101 24.30 -14.81 2.84
CA THR A 101 24.38 -14.59 4.30
C THR A 101 23.81 -13.23 4.70
N ALA A 102 23.57 -13.02 6.00
CA ALA A 102 23.22 -11.72 6.54
C ALA A 102 24.30 -10.65 6.24
N LYS A 103 25.59 -11.06 6.18
CA LYS A 103 26.69 -10.17 5.83
C LYS A 103 26.55 -9.66 4.39
N ASP A 104 26.20 -10.53 3.45
CA ASP A 104 25.99 -10.15 2.05
C ASP A 104 24.82 -9.16 1.90
N VAL A 105 23.76 -9.35 2.69
CA VAL A 105 22.63 -8.40 2.72
C VAL A 105 23.07 -7.06 3.31
N MET A 106 23.90 -7.04 4.36
CA MET A 106 24.45 -5.79 4.90
C MET A 106 25.31 -5.04 3.89
N ASP A 107 26.14 -5.77 3.13
CA ASP A 107 26.97 -5.16 2.07
C ASP A 107 26.09 -4.60 0.94
N TRP A 108 25.03 -5.31 0.58
CA TRP A 108 24.02 -4.81 -0.35
C TRP A 108 23.29 -3.56 0.21
N HIS A 109 22.94 -3.51 1.51
CA HIS A 109 22.37 -2.32 2.16
C HIS A 109 23.29 -1.10 1.97
N ASN A 110 24.61 -1.27 2.18
CA ASN A 110 25.58 -0.20 2.01
C ASN A 110 25.64 0.31 0.57
N GLN A 111 25.50 -0.60 -0.41
CA GLN A 111 25.39 -0.21 -1.81
C GLN A 111 24.10 0.57 -2.09
N MET A 112 22.94 0.12 -1.56
CA MET A 112 21.65 0.80 -1.75
C MET A 112 21.66 2.22 -1.17
N ARG A 113 22.32 2.44 -0.02
CA ARG A 113 22.45 3.78 0.59
C ARG A 113 23.25 4.75 -0.29
N LYS A 114 24.21 4.26 -1.07
CA LYS A 114 25.05 5.06 -1.98
C LYS A 114 24.38 5.37 -3.32
N LEU A 115 23.28 4.68 -3.66
CA LEU A 115 22.60 4.89 -4.92
C LEU A 115 21.89 6.25 -4.98
N LYS A 116 22.09 6.91 -6.11
CA LYS A 116 21.40 8.17 -6.43
C LYS A 116 20.33 7.97 -7.49
N THR A 117 19.32 8.78 -7.42
CA THR A 117 18.26 8.92 -8.44
C THR A 117 18.81 9.62 -9.68
N LYS A 118 18.05 9.66 -10.77
CA LYS A 118 18.39 10.42 -11.98
C LYS A 118 18.57 11.93 -11.71
N THR A 119 18.00 12.44 -10.62
CA THR A 119 18.11 13.84 -10.18
C THR A 119 19.27 14.07 -9.20
N GLY A 120 20.17 13.09 -9.01
CA GLY A 120 21.34 13.19 -8.14
C GLY A 120 21.06 13.01 -6.64
N LYS A 121 19.80 12.89 -6.21
CA LYS A 121 19.44 12.70 -4.80
C LYS A 121 19.59 11.23 -4.37
N TYR A 122 19.98 10.98 -3.12
CA TYR A 122 19.97 9.62 -2.54
C TYR A 122 18.56 9.04 -2.46
N LEU A 123 18.47 7.72 -2.39
CA LEU A 123 17.19 7.04 -2.18
C LEU A 123 16.63 7.43 -0.80
N SER A 124 15.31 7.70 -0.75
CA SER A 124 14.66 8.05 0.52
C SER A 124 14.65 6.87 1.49
N PRO A 125 14.69 7.12 2.83
CA PRO A 125 14.62 6.07 3.85
C PRO A 125 13.41 5.14 3.68
N THR A 126 12.24 5.70 3.36
CA THR A 126 11.01 4.92 3.09
C THR A 126 11.15 4.03 1.85
N TYR A 127 11.83 4.49 0.79
CA TYR A 127 12.05 3.66 -0.39
C TYR A 127 13.08 2.55 -0.11
N LEU A 128 14.13 2.84 0.65
CA LEU A 128 15.10 1.84 1.12
C LEU A 128 14.39 0.75 1.94
N LYS A 129 13.47 1.11 2.86
CA LYS A 129 12.63 0.17 3.59
C LYS A 129 11.80 -0.71 2.65
N THR A 130 11.23 -0.12 1.58
CA THR A 130 10.44 -0.85 0.58
C THR A 130 11.30 -1.87 -0.19
N ILE A 131 12.50 -1.49 -0.59
CA ILE A 131 13.46 -2.35 -1.30
C ILE A 131 13.86 -3.53 -0.41
N HIS A 132 14.24 -3.28 0.84
CA HIS A 132 14.58 -4.32 1.80
C HIS A 132 13.40 -5.25 2.07
N GLY A 133 12.19 -4.69 2.25
CA GLY A 133 10.96 -5.47 2.44
C GLY A 133 10.69 -6.43 1.28
N GLN A 134 11.00 -6.03 0.04
CA GLN A 134 10.86 -6.91 -1.12
C GLN A 134 11.86 -8.06 -1.08
N LEU A 135 13.14 -7.80 -0.78
CA LEU A 135 14.15 -8.86 -0.62
C LEU A 135 13.76 -9.83 0.51
N SER A 136 13.37 -9.30 1.66
CA SER A 136 12.90 -10.12 2.79
C SER A 136 11.66 -10.95 2.44
N THR A 137 10.76 -10.44 1.62
CA THR A 137 9.58 -11.19 1.14
C THR A 137 9.98 -12.37 0.26
N ILE A 138 10.97 -12.21 -0.62
CA ILE A 138 11.50 -13.28 -1.46
C ILE A 138 12.12 -14.38 -0.58
N PHE A 139 12.96 -14.02 0.39
CA PHE A 139 13.54 -14.99 1.32
C PHE A 139 12.49 -15.65 2.24
N ASN A 140 11.45 -14.93 2.68
CA ASN A 140 10.35 -15.55 3.43
C ASN A 140 9.59 -16.58 2.57
N HIS A 141 9.43 -16.32 1.28
CA HIS A 141 8.85 -17.28 0.34
C HIS A 141 9.75 -18.54 0.23
N ALA A 142 11.07 -18.34 0.12
CA ALA A 142 12.05 -19.43 0.12
C ALA A 142 12.01 -20.27 1.40
N VAL A 143 11.92 -19.61 2.56
CA VAL A 143 11.78 -20.31 3.86
C VAL A 143 10.48 -21.09 3.94
N LYS A 144 9.37 -20.51 3.48
CA LYS A 144 8.05 -21.11 3.64
C LYS A 144 7.78 -22.29 2.69
N TYR A 145 8.26 -22.20 1.45
CA TYR A 145 7.86 -23.11 0.39
C TYR A 145 9.02 -23.93 -0.22
N TYR A 146 10.27 -23.52 0.03
CA TYR A 146 11.45 -24.12 -0.58
C TYR A 146 12.52 -24.54 0.45
N ASP A 147 12.12 -24.70 1.70
CA ASP A 147 12.94 -25.26 2.80
C ASP A 147 14.27 -24.49 3.05
N LEU A 148 14.33 -23.20 2.73
CA LEU A 148 15.44 -22.37 3.19
C LEU A 148 15.40 -22.27 4.72
N SER A 149 16.51 -22.55 5.40
CA SER A 149 16.54 -22.64 6.86
C SER A 149 16.21 -21.34 7.58
N THR A 150 16.67 -20.21 7.06
CA THR A 150 16.46 -18.89 7.67
C THR A 150 16.44 -17.79 6.62
N ASN A 151 15.79 -16.67 6.93
CA ASN A 151 15.79 -15.48 6.08
C ASN A 151 17.00 -14.58 6.42
N PRO A 152 18.04 -14.50 5.56
CA PRO A 152 19.21 -13.67 5.81
C PRO A 152 18.92 -12.18 5.83
N ALA A 153 17.91 -11.70 5.08
CA ALA A 153 17.53 -10.29 5.09
C ALA A 153 16.90 -9.89 6.43
N ARG A 154 16.12 -10.80 7.04
CA ARG A 154 15.57 -10.57 8.39
C ARG A 154 16.67 -10.52 9.45
N LYS A 155 17.67 -11.41 9.33
CA LYS A 155 18.82 -11.44 10.24
C LYS A 155 19.72 -10.21 10.08
N ALA A 156 19.86 -9.65 8.88
CA ALA A 156 20.63 -8.43 8.62
C ALA A 156 20.00 -7.15 9.21
N GLY A 157 18.74 -7.20 9.61
CA GLY A 157 18.01 -6.03 10.13
C GLY A 157 17.42 -5.15 9.04
N ALA A 158 16.72 -4.10 9.44
CA ALA A 158 16.00 -3.21 8.53
C ALA A 158 16.94 -2.27 7.76
N LEU A 159 16.56 -1.94 6.53
CA LEU A 159 17.19 -0.88 5.73
C LEU A 159 16.21 0.28 5.59
N GLY A 160 16.58 1.45 6.13
CA GLY A 160 15.73 2.63 6.12
C GLY A 160 14.62 2.60 7.17
N THR A 161 13.96 3.73 7.31
CA THR A 161 12.91 3.97 8.28
C THR A 161 11.65 4.48 7.59
N GLU A 162 10.53 4.39 8.26
CA GLU A 162 9.30 5.06 7.83
C GLU A 162 9.30 6.44 8.47
N GLU A 163 9.74 7.44 7.72
CA GLU A 163 9.58 8.83 8.14
C GLU A 163 8.15 9.26 7.89
N GLY A 164 7.43 9.56 8.95
CA GLY A 164 6.14 10.24 8.88
C GLY A 164 6.37 11.64 8.32
N LYS A 165 6.06 11.85 7.04
CA LYS A 165 6.00 13.23 6.51
C LYS A 165 4.78 13.90 7.10
N GLU A 166 4.97 15.14 7.52
CA GLU A 166 3.87 16.00 7.93
C GLU A 166 2.78 16.01 6.85
N MET A 167 1.54 15.89 7.30
CA MET A 167 0.40 15.79 6.41
C MET A 167 0.00 17.18 5.94
N MET A 168 0.22 17.44 4.67
CA MET A 168 -0.20 18.71 4.04
C MET A 168 -1.68 18.65 3.66
N PHE A 169 -2.40 19.72 3.95
CA PHE A 169 -3.78 19.92 3.52
C PHE A 169 -4.05 21.40 3.35
N TRP A 170 -5.11 21.73 2.61
CA TRP A 170 -5.65 23.07 2.46
C TRP A 170 -6.83 23.31 3.37
N THR A 171 -6.93 24.54 3.85
CA THR A 171 -8.17 25.07 4.42
C THR A 171 -9.22 25.25 3.33
N LYS A 172 -10.46 25.57 3.73
CA LYS A 172 -11.53 25.86 2.78
C LYS A 172 -11.23 27.13 1.95
N GLU A 173 -10.62 28.12 2.57
CA GLU A 173 -10.25 29.40 1.96
C GLU A 173 -9.13 29.18 0.92
N GLU A 174 -8.08 28.46 1.27
CA GLU A 174 -6.99 28.09 0.34
C GLU A 174 -7.53 27.30 -0.87
N TYR A 175 -8.48 26.38 -0.62
CA TYR A 175 -9.11 25.64 -1.72
C TYR A 175 -9.95 26.53 -2.64
N LYS A 176 -10.71 27.50 -2.10
CA LYS A 176 -11.51 28.43 -2.89
C LYS A 176 -10.64 29.26 -3.83
N LEU A 177 -9.55 29.85 -3.32
CA LEU A 177 -8.60 30.62 -4.16
C LEU A 177 -8.05 29.76 -5.31
N PHE A 178 -7.71 28.49 -5.02
CA PHE A 178 -7.26 27.56 -6.07
C PHE A 178 -8.38 27.23 -7.06
N ALA A 179 -9.61 27.01 -6.59
CA ALA A 179 -10.73 26.66 -7.45
C ALA A 179 -11.11 27.77 -8.40
N GLU A 180 -11.07 29.03 -7.95
CA GLU A 180 -11.30 30.22 -8.79
C GLU A 180 -10.30 30.28 -9.94
N GLU A 181 -9.01 30.02 -9.66
CA GLU A 181 -7.96 29.96 -10.69
C GLU A 181 -8.15 28.83 -11.70
N MET A 182 -8.84 27.75 -11.31
CA MET A 182 -9.10 26.60 -12.20
C MET A 182 -10.27 26.79 -13.15
N MET A 183 -11.07 27.88 -13.01
CA MET A 183 -12.26 28.12 -13.84
C MET A 183 -11.92 28.34 -15.31
N ASP A 184 -10.70 28.77 -15.63
CA ASP A 184 -10.18 28.89 -17.00
C ASP A 184 -10.11 27.55 -17.75
N LYS A 185 -10.10 26.43 -17.02
CA LYS A 185 -10.05 25.07 -17.57
C LYS A 185 -11.15 24.20 -16.97
N PRO A 186 -12.35 24.18 -17.55
CA PRO A 186 -13.52 23.50 -16.98
C PRO A 186 -13.27 22.04 -16.57
N LEU A 187 -12.54 21.27 -17.38
CA LEU A 187 -12.22 19.89 -17.05
C LEU A 187 -11.41 19.75 -15.74
N SER A 188 -10.44 20.64 -15.54
CA SER A 188 -9.64 20.68 -14.31
C SER A 188 -10.47 21.15 -13.13
N TYR A 189 -11.26 22.20 -13.31
CA TYR A 189 -12.16 22.73 -12.29
C TYR A 189 -13.07 21.65 -11.71
N TYR A 190 -13.86 20.99 -12.54
CA TYR A 190 -14.79 19.93 -12.09
C TYR A 190 -14.07 18.73 -11.49
N ALA A 191 -12.90 18.36 -12.00
CA ALA A 191 -12.09 17.29 -11.42
C ALA A 191 -11.64 17.63 -10.00
N PHE A 192 -11.17 18.86 -9.75
CA PHE A 192 -10.74 19.29 -8.42
C PHE A 192 -11.93 19.48 -7.47
N GLN A 193 -13.09 19.95 -7.96
CA GLN A 193 -14.33 20.02 -7.17
C GLN A 193 -14.71 18.64 -6.58
N LEU A 194 -14.72 17.60 -7.41
CA LEU A 194 -15.02 16.25 -6.93
C LEU A 194 -13.95 15.72 -5.95
N LEU A 195 -12.67 15.99 -6.21
CA LEU A 195 -11.58 15.57 -5.32
C LEU A 195 -11.69 16.21 -3.94
N TYR A 196 -11.99 17.50 -3.88
CA TYR A 196 -12.09 18.23 -2.63
C TYR A 196 -13.41 17.92 -1.88
N TRP A 197 -14.57 18.10 -2.53
CA TRP A 197 -15.87 18.02 -1.87
C TRP A 197 -16.38 16.59 -1.63
N CYS A 198 -15.89 15.61 -2.38
CA CYS A 198 -16.21 14.20 -2.16
C CYS A 198 -15.07 13.42 -1.49
N GLY A 199 -13.86 13.96 -1.43
CA GLY A 199 -12.71 13.28 -0.83
C GLY A 199 -12.34 11.97 -1.53
N ILE A 200 -12.63 11.83 -2.82
CA ILE A 200 -12.32 10.62 -3.60
C ILE A 200 -10.85 10.57 -4.00
N ARG A 201 -10.35 9.37 -4.32
CA ARG A 201 -8.97 9.21 -4.80
C ARG A 201 -8.84 9.62 -6.27
N SER A 202 -7.68 10.14 -6.66
CA SER A 202 -7.43 10.55 -8.07
C SER A 202 -7.69 9.40 -9.07
N GLY A 203 -7.37 8.15 -8.70
CA GLY A 203 -7.68 7.01 -9.57
C GLY A 203 -9.18 6.69 -9.63
N GLU A 204 -9.95 6.95 -8.57
CA GLU A 204 -11.40 6.83 -8.54
C GLU A 204 -12.02 7.91 -9.43
N LEU A 205 -11.62 9.17 -9.26
CA LEU A 205 -12.04 10.29 -10.13
C LEU A 205 -11.85 9.96 -11.61
N LEU A 206 -10.64 9.56 -11.99
CA LEU A 206 -10.29 9.31 -13.40
C LEU A 206 -10.99 8.09 -14.01
N ALA A 207 -11.68 7.29 -13.21
CA ALA A 207 -12.49 6.17 -13.66
C ALA A 207 -13.98 6.51 -13.75
N LEU A 208 -14.41 7.69 -13.30
CA LEU A 208 -15.83 8.08 -13.28
C LEU A 208 -16.44 8.15 -14.67
N THR A 209 -17.67 7.69 -14.76
CA THR A 209 -18.51 7.71 -15.94
C THR A 209 -19.88 8.32 -15.59
N PRO A 210 -20.67 8.80 -16.54
CA PRO A 210 -22.02 9.30 -16.27
C PRO A 210 -22.89 8.34 -15.48
N ALA A 211 -22.79 7.04 -15.74
CA ALA A 211 -23.54 6.00 -15.04
C ALA A 211 -23.24 5.88 -13.52
N ASP A 212 -22.15 6.49 -13.05
CA ASP A 212 -21.83 6.51 -11.60
C ASP A 212 -22.61 7.56 -10.82
N PHE A 213 -23.27 8.51 -11.49
CA PHE A 213 -24.01 9.62 -10.90
C PHE A 213 -25.51 9.32 -10.84
N ASN A 214 -26.11 9.56 -9.68
CA ASN A 214 -27.56 9.61 -9.54
C ASN A 214 -27.95 10.97 -8.97
N PHE A 215 -28.27 11.91 -9.86
CA PHE A 215 -28.60 13.29 -9.48
C PHE A 215 -29.90 13.41 -8.70
N LYS A 216 -30.90 12.53 -8.96
CA LYS A 216 -32.15 12.50 -8.17
C LYS A 216 -31.89 12.16 -6.70
N LYS A 217 -30.98 11.18 -6.43
CA LYS A 217 -30.58 10.80 -5.09
C LYS A 217 -29.37 11.56 -4.58
N LYS A 218 -28.79 12.45 -5.38
CA LYS A 218 -27.57 13.20 -5.10
C LYS A 218 -26.39 12.29 -4.71
N THR A 219 -26.22 11.17 -5.39
CA THR A 219 -25.21 10.15 -5.03
C THR A 219 -24.24 9.88 -6.15
N LEU A 220 -23.00 9.64 -5.75
CA LEU A 220 -21.88 9.23 -6.58
C LEU A 220 -21.40 7.85 -6.16
N ARG A 221 -21.42 6.88 -7.08
CA ARG A 221 -20.97 5.51 -6.84
C ARG A 221 -19.49 5.38 -7.15
N ILE A 222 -18.72 4.89 -6.19
CA ILE A 222 -17.28 4.62 -6.31
C ILE A 222 -17.08 3.10 -6.28
N ASN A 223 -16.80 2.50 -7.44
CA ASN A 223 -16.63 1.05 -7.60
C ASN A 223 -15.47 0.66 -8.52
N LYS A 224 -14.75 1.63 -9.07
CA LYS A 224 -13.65 1.42 -10.02
C LYS A 224 -12.54 2.43 -9.83
N SER A 225 -11.36 2.14 -10.34
CA SER A 225 -10.19 3.00 -10.25
C SER A 225 -9.34 2.88 -11.51
N TYR A 226 -8.96 4.01 -12.08
CA TYR A 226 -8.09 4.13 -13.23
C TYR A 226 -6.62 4.19 -12.84
N GLN A 227 -5.80 3.56 -13.63
CA GLN A 227 -4.35 3.72 -13.63
C GLN A 227 -3.79 3.49 -15.03
N ARG A 228 -2.67 4.14 -15.34
CA ARG A 228 -1.94 3.93 -16.59
C ARG A 228 -0.75 3.04 -16.29
N LEU A 229 -0.71 1.84 -16.87
CA LEU A 229 0.33 0.84 -16.67
C LEU A 229 1.01 0.56 -18.01
N GLN A 230 2.33 0.73 -18.08
CA GLN A 230 3.11 0.49 -19.30
C GLN A 230 2.51 1.17 -20.55
N GLY A 231 2.04 2.41 -20.38
CA GLY A 231 1.43 3.17 -21.48
C GLY A 231 -0.02 2.85 -21.80
N LYS A 232 -0.61 1.81 -21.19
CA LYS A 232 -2.01 1.38 -21.41
C LYS A 232 -2.91 1.86 -20.27
N ASP A 233 -4.11 2.27 -20.61
CA ASP A 233 -5.14 2.65 -19.65
C ASP A 233 -5.81 1.38 -19.09
N VAL A 234 -5.85 1.27 -17.76
CA VAL A 234 -6.38 0.10 -17.07
C VAL A 234 -7.37 0.57 -16.00
N ILE A 235 -8.61 0.09 -16.10
CA ILE A 235 -9.64 0.28 -15.08
C ILE A 235 -9.73 -1.01 -14.26
N THR A 236 -9.61 -0.89 -12.95
CA THR A 236 -9.64 -2.02 -12.02
C THR A 236 -10.68 -1.79 -10.93
N THR A 237 -11.14 -2.88 -10.32
CA THR A 237 -11.91 -2.81 -9.08
C THR A 237 -11.05 -2.25 -7.94
N PRO A 238 -11.63 -1.59 -6.93
CA PRO A 238 -10.90 -1.14 -5.75
C PRO A 238 -10.17 -2.28 -5.02
N LYS A 239 -9.17 -1.94 -4.20
CA LYS A 239 -8.32 -2.93 -3.50
C LYS A 239 -9.06 -3.68 -2.38
N THR A 240 -10.06 -3.04 -1.78
CA THR A 240 -10.81 -3.60 -0.63
C THR A 240 -12.30 -3.39 -0.82
N LYS A 241 -13.12 -4.25 -0.21
CA LYS A 241 -14.59 -4.11 -0.21
C LYS A 241 -15.03 -2.75 0.33
N ASN A 242 -14.39 -2.24 1.38
CA ASN A 242 -14.70 -0.93 1.98
C ASN A 242 -14.39 0.27 1.05
N SER A 243 -13.63 0.06 -0.02
CA SER A 243 -13.39 1.10 -1.02
C SER A 243 -14.55 1.25 -2.00
N ILE A 244 -15.42 0.23 -2.12
CA ILE A 244 -16.68 0.33 -2.86
C ILE A 244 -17.69 1.02 -1.94
N ARG A 245 -18.15 2.18 -2.36
CA ARG A 245 -19.01 3.04 -1.55
C ARG A 245 -19.85 3.98 -2.41
N THR A 246 -20.88 4.51 -1.81
CA THR A 246 -21.68 5.60 -2.37
C THR A 246 -21.44 6.86 -1.53
N VAL A 247 -21.11 7.96 -2.19
CA VAL A 247 -20.89 9.26 -1.57
C VAL A 247 -22.10 10.15 -1.87
N VAL A 248 -22.71 10.71 -0.86
CA VAL A 248 -23.78 11.73 -1.04
C VAL A 248 -23.11 13.05 -1.37
N MET A 249 -23.48 13.67 -2.48
CA MET A 249 -22.99 14.97 -2.95
C MET A 249 -23.84 16.11 -2.42
N PRO A 250 -23.24 17.27 -2.08
CA PRO A 250 -24.01 18.48 -1.84
C PRO A 250 -24.71 18.94 -3.13
N GLN A 251 -25.82 19.71 -3.01
CA GLN A 251 -26.62 20.12 -4.16
C GLN A 251 -25.81 20.90 -5.18
N PHE A 252 -25.05 21.90 -4.75
CA PHE A 252 -24.23 22.73 -5.66
C PHE A 252 -23.29 21.87 -6.53
N LEU A 253 -22.69 20.79 -5.93
CA LEU A 253 -21.80 19.91 -6.69
C LEU A 253 -22.57 19.02 -7.68
N CYS A 254 -23.82 18.68 -7.38
CA CYS A 254 -24.69 18.01 -8.34
C CYS A 254 -24.98 18.91 -9.55
N ASP A 255 -25.29 20.19 -9.30
CA ASP A 255 -25.57 21.18 -10.34
C ASP A 255 -24.33 21.41 -11.21
N GLU A 256 -23.15 21.64 -10.60
CA GLU A 256 -21.88 21.74 -11.30
C GLU A 256 -21.56 20.50 -12.15
N MET A 257 -21.81 19.30 -11.62
CA MET A 257 -21.53 18.08 -12.38
C MET A 257 -22.53 17.85 -13.53
N GLN A 258 -23.77 18.32 -13.42
CA GLN A 258 -24.70 18.33 -14.54
C GLN A 258 -24.22 19.30 -15.64
N ASP A 259 -23.70 20.45 -15.28
CA ASP A 259 -23.10 21.40 -16.23
C ASP A 259 -21.82 20.83 -16.85
N CYS A 260 -20.99 20.17 -16.07
CA CYS A 260 -19.84 19.43 -16.60
C CYS A 260 -20.24 18.43 -17.68
N LEU A 261 -21.30 17.65 -17.46
CA LEU A 261 -21.75 16.66 -18.43
C LEU A 261 -22.33 17.29 -19.72
N LYS A 262 -22.90 18.47 -19.64
CA LYS A 262 -23.39 19.24 -20.83
C LYS A 262 -22.28 19.75 -21.73
N LEU A 263 -21.03 19.83 -21.24
CA LEU A 263 -19.88 20.22 -22.07
C LEU A 263 -19.52 19.17 -23.13
N TYR A 264 -20.02 17.96 -23.01
CA TYR A 264 -19.72 16.86 -23.93
C TYR A 264 -20.85 16.69 -24.94
N TYR A 265 -20.53 16.71 -26.23
CA TYR A 265 -21.52 16.54 -27.30
C TYR A 265 -22.17 15.16 -27.33
N SER A 266 -21.42 14.09 -27.02
CA SER A 266 -21.91 12.72 -27.15
C SER A 266 -21.21 11.75 -26.17
N LEU A 267 -21.32 12.07 -24.86
CA LEU A 267 -20.74 11.22 -23.83
C LEU A 267 -21.66 10.02 -23.53
N LYS A 268 -21.16 8.83 -23.76
CA LYS A 268 -21.91 7.59 -23.45
C LYS A 268 -21.92 7.31 -21.93
N PRO A 269 -22.88 6.55 -21.42
CA PRO A 269 -22.96 6.22 -19.98
C PRO A 269 -21.69 5.60 -19.39
N ASP A 270 -20.93 4.87 -20.19
CA ASP A 270 -19.70 4.17 -19.78
C ASP A 270 -18.41 4.87 -20.17
N ASP A 271 -18.48 6.01 -20.84
CA ASP A 271 -17.28 6.78 -21.19
C ASP A 271 -16.73 7.51 -19.97
N ARG A 272 -15.40 7.63 -19.89
CA ARG A 272 -14.76 8.37 -18.80
C ARG A 272 -15.04 9.87 -18.95
N ILE A 273 -15.60 10.49 -17.91
CA ILE A 273 -15.83 11.95 -17.86
C ILE A 273 -14.49 12.70 -17.90
N PHE A 274 -13.45 12.16 -17.26
CA PHE A 274 -12.12 12.74 -17.20
C PHE A 274 -11.12 11.89 -17.98
N PRO A 275 -11.03 12.02 -19.33
CA PRO A 275 -10.14 11.22 -20.19
C PRO A 275 -8.67 11.69 -20.11
N VAL A 276 -8.22 12.05 -18.93
CA VAL A 276 -6.86 12.52 -18.62
C VAL A 276 -6.14 11.54 -17.70
N THR A 277 -4.88 11.84 -17.38
CA THR A 277 -4.04 11.00 -16.51
C THR A 277 -3.75 11.67 -15.17
N LYS A 278 -3.19 10.91 -14.21
CA LYS A 278 -2.71 11.50 -12.95
C LYS A 278 -1.61 12.55 -13.16
N TYR A 279 -0.82 12.41 -14.22
CA TYR A 279 0.20 13.41 -14.57
C TYR A 279 -0.44 14.76 -14.90
N TYR A 280 -1.50 14.75 -15.70
CA TYR A 280 -2.27 15.97 -16.00
C TYR A 280 -2.76 16.66 -14.73
N LEU A 281 -3.40 15.92 -13.81
CA LEU A 281 -3.87 16.50 -12.53
C LEU A 281 -2.73 17.11 -11.69
N ASN A 282 -1.57 16.46 -11.66
CA ASN A 282 -0.41 16.99 -10.93
C ASN A 282 0.14 18.27 -11.59
N HIS A 283 0.15 18.33 -12.92
CA HIS A 283 0.57 19.52 -13.67
C HIS A 283 -0.38 20.68 -13.43
N GLU A 284 -1.70 20.45 -13.51
CA GLU A 284 -2.71 21.49 -13.25
C GLU A 284 -2.70 21.94 -11.78
N MET A 285 -2.49 21.03 -10.82
CA MET A 285 -2.27 21.39 -9.41
C MET A 285 -1.08 22.36 -9.27
N GLU A 286 0.04 22.07 -9.94
CA GLU A 286 1.22 22.93 -9.89
C GLU A 286 0.97 24.29 -10.55
N ARG A 287 0.28 24.31 -11.70
CA ARG A 287 -0.08 25.52 -12.42
C ARG A 287 -0.95 26.43 -11.55
N GLY A 288 -2.04 25.88 -11.01
CA GLY A 288 -2.98 26.65 -10.20
C GLY A 288 -2.36 27.17 -8.91
N CYS A 289 -1.56 26.36 -8.19
CA CYS A 289 -0.86 26.83 -7.00
C CYS A 289 0.10 27.99 -7.29
N LYS A 290 0.79 27.98 -8.46
CA LYS A 290 1.67 29.08 -8.85
C LYS A 290 0.90 30.35 -9.15
N ALA A 291 -0.29 30.24 -9.76
CA ALA A 291 -1.10 31.37 -10.15
C ALA A 291 -1.78 32.02 -8.94
N CYS A 292 -2.41 31.26 -8.06
CA CYS A 292 -3.12 31.80 -6.89
C CYS A 292 -2.24 31.99 -5.64
N GLY A 293 -0.96 31.55 -5.66
CA GLY A 293 -0.04 31.72 -4.53
C GLY A 293 -0.28 30.78 -3.34
N VAL A 294 -1.23 29.83 -3.44
CA VAL A 294 -1.50 28.86 -2.38
C VAL A 294 -0.37 27.83 -2.31
N LYS A 295 -0.03 27.38 -1.09
CA LYS A 295 1.00 26.33 -0.88
C LYS A 295 0.72 25.09 -1.72
N LYS A 296 1.74 24.58 -2.42
CA LYS A 296 1.61 23.36 -3.22
C LYS A 296 1.44 22.13 -2.33
N ILE A 297 0.38 21.38 -2.56
CA ILE A 297 0.15 20.06 -1.99
C ILE A 297 0.06 19.00 -3.10
N ARG A 298 0.04 17.72 -2.77
CA ARG A 298 -0.19 16.65 -3.75
C ARG A 298 -1.68 16.53 -4.06
N VAL A 299 -2.04 16.11 -5.25
CA VAL A 299 -3.46 15.85 -5.61
C VAL A 299 -4.16 14.94 -4.59
N HIS A 300 -3.42 13.96 -4.00
CA HIS A 300 -3.98 13.09 -2.96
C HIS A 300 -4.26 13.82 -1.64
N ASP A 301 -3.58 14.93 -1.39
CA ASP A 301 -3.74 15.68 -0.14
C ASP A 301 -5.06 16.51 -0.13
N LEU A 302 -5.72 16.70 -1.27
CA LEU A 302 -7.10 17.20 -1.31
C LEU A 302 -8.08 16.31 -0.52
N ARG A 303 -7.83 15.01 -0.52
CA ARG A 303 -8.61 14.10 0.33
C ARG A 303 -8.28 14.29 1.81
N HIS A 304 -7.05 14.66 2.14
CA HIS A 304 -6.69 15.04 3.51
C HIS A 304 -7.39 16.36 3.89
N SER A 305 -7.44 17.33 2.96
CA SER A 305 -8.20 18.58 3.13
C SER A 305 -9.69 18.33 3.37
N HIS A 306 -10.31 17.42 2.61
CA HIS A 306 -11.70 17.00 2.82
C HIS A 306 -11.93 16.40 4.21
N VAL A 307 -11.04 15.53 4.66
CA VAL A 307 -11.13 14.92 6.01
C VAL A 307 -10.96 15.98 7.08
N SER A 308 -9.97 16.87 6.95
CA SER A 308 -9.76 17.98 7.89
C SER A 308 -10.99 18.91 7.98
N LEU A 309 -11.59 19.24 6.83
CA LEU A 309 -12.82 20.03 6.79
C LEU A 309 -13.96 19.36 7.57
N LEU A 310 -14.17 18.06 7.38
CA LEU A 310 -15.22 17.33 8.07
C LEU A 310 -14.95 17.20 9.59
N ILE A 311 -13.70 17.08 10.01
CA ILE A 311 -13.32 17.11 11.41
C ILE A 311 -13.65 18.48 12.02
N ASN A 312 -13.29 19.58 11.35
CA ASN A 312 -13.59 20.94 11.79
C ASN A 312 -15.10 21.23 11.85
N MET A 313 -15.90 20.50 11.05
CA MET A 313 -17.38 20.53 11.12
C MET A 313 -17.97 19.64 12.22
N GLY A 314 -17.15 18.98 13.04
CA GLY A 314 -17.57 18.16 14.18
C GLY A 314 -17.99 16.72 13.84
N TYR A 315 -17.75 16.24 12.61
CA TYR A 315 -18.11 14.85 12.26
C TYR A 315 -17.16 13.83 12.89
N THR A 316 -17.73 12.70 13.30
CA THR A 316 -16.97 11.61 13.94
C THR A 316 -16.05 10.89 12.95
N ALA A 317 -14.95 10.33 13.45
CA ALA A 317 -14.02 9.51 12.66
C ALA A 317 -14.70 8.33 11.93
N LEU A 318 -15.75 7.76 12.56
CA LEU A 318 -16.54 6.67 11.96
C LEU A 318 -17.32 7.16 10.74
N ALA A 319 -18.02 8.29 10.84
CA ALA A 319 -18.78 8.88 9.74
C ALA A 319 -17.85 9.26 8.57
N ILE A 320 -16.74 9.93 8.88
CA ILE A 320 -15.71 10.32 7.91
C ILE A 320 -15.12 9.07 7.25
N GLY A 321 -14.78 8.04 8.04
CA GLY A 321 -14.22 6.78 7.54
C GLY A 321 -15.13 6.10 6.53
N LYS A 322 -16.44 6.00 6.80
CA LYS A 322 -17.45 5.47 5.88
C LYS A 322 -17.48 6.28 4.58
N ARG A 323 -17.49 7.61 4.65
CA ARG A 323 -17.55 8.50 3.49
C ARG A 323 -16.33 8.34 2.59
N VAL A 324 -15.12 8.33 3.16
CA VAL A 324 -13.89 8.24 2.38
C VAL A 324 -13.42 6.80 2.11
N GLY A 325 -14.03 5.78 2.69
CA GLY A 325 -13.66 4.36 2.53
C GLY A 325 -12.34 4.03 3.24
N HIS A 326 -12.18 4.49 4.48
CA HIS A 326 -11.15 4.11 5.44
C HIS A 326 -11.79 3.48 6.68
N SER A 327 -11.02 2.70 7.46
CA SER A 327 -11.46 2.36 8.83
C SER A 327 -11.42 3.59 9.73
N ALA A 328 -12.32 3.64 10.72
CA ALA A 328 -12.34 4.72 11.71
C ALA A 328 -10.99 4.86 12.43
N GLU A 329 -10.36 3.73 12.82
CA GLU A 329 -9.04 3.70 13.43
C GLU A 329 -7.97 4.44 12.62
N LYS A 330 -7.96 4.24 11.29
CA LYS A 330 -7.01 4.95 10.40
C LYS A 330 -7.25 6.45 10.37
N ILE A 331 -8.52 6.88 10.43
CA ILE A 331 -8.86 8.30 10.51
C ILE A 331 -8.40 8.83 11.86
N THR A 332 -8.81 8.23 12.96
CA THR A 332 -8.42 8.65 14.31
C THR A 332 -6.92 8.73 14.44
N TYR A 333 -6.18 7.67 14.09
CA TYR A 333 -4.73 7.63 14.27
C TYR A 333 -4.00 8.68 13.42
N ARG A 334 -4.43 8.89 12.18
CA ARG A 334 -3.77 9.82 11.25
C ARG A 334 -4.11 11.27 11.50
N TYR A 335 -5.31 11.56 11.99
CA TYR A 335 -5.84 12.90 12.16
C TYR A 335 -6.12 13.26 13.62
N ALA A 336 -5.60 12.48 14.58
CA ALA A 336 -5.82 12.68 16.01
C ALA A 336 -5.56 14.13 16.45
N HIS A 337 -4.50 14.75 15.92
CA HIS A 337 -4.10 16.12 16.22
C HIS A 337 -5.07 17.20 15.69
N LEU A 338 -5.98 16.85 14.79
CA LEU A 338 -6.99 17.76 14.24
C LEU A 338 -8.33 17.68 15.00
N PHE A 339 -8.56 16.61 15.78
CA PHE A 339 -9.75 16.54 16.60
C PHE A 339 -9.59 17.48 17.79
N PRO A 340 -10.61 18.30 18.15
CA PRO A 340 -10.57 19.13 19.33
C PRO A 340 -10.28 18.30 20.57
N SER A 341 -9.52 18.87 21.51
CA SER A 341 -9.38 18.27 22.83
C SER A 341 -10.71 18.41 23.55
N VAL A 342 -11.50 17.39 23.52
CA VAL A 342 -12.81 17.35 24.19
C VAL A 342 -12.70 17.05 25.69
N GLN A 343 -11.47 16.97 26.27
CA GLN A 343 -11.29 16.64 27.67
C GLN A 343 -11.86 17.71 28.61
N LEU A 344 -11.66 18.99 28.27
CA LEU A 344 -12.25 20.08 29.02
C LEU A 344 -13.78 20.11 28.90
N ASP A 345 -14.26 20.02 27.66
CA ASP A 345 -15.72 19.97 27.36
C ASP A 345 -16.38 18.77 28.05
N MET A 346 -15.72 17.60 28.07
CA MET A 346 -16.20 16.42 28.79
C MET A 346 -16.27 16.68 30.31
N ALA A 347 -15.25 17.30 30.88
CA ALA A 347 -15.24 17.62 32.31
C ALA A 347 -16.36 18.61 32.66
N GLU A 348 -16.51 19.68 31.89
CA GLU A 348 -17.59 20.67 32.06
C GLU A 348 -18.99 20.04 31.90
N GLN A 349 -19.18 19.14 30.94
CA GLN A 349 -20.45 18.45 30.78
C GLN A 349 -20.73 17.46 31.90
N LEU A 350 -19.72 16.77 32.45
CA LEU A 350 -19.86 15.89 33.58
C LEU A 350 -20.21 16.69 34.84
N ASP A 351 -19.59 17.87 35.06
CA ASP A 351 -19.96 18.76 36.16
C ASP A 351 -21.39 19.25 36.03
N ALA A 352 -21.81 19.66 34.81
CA ALA A 352 -23.17 20.10 34.57
C ALA A 352 -24.21 18.97 34.73
N GLU A 353 -23.86 17.73 34.45
CA GLU A 353 -24.75 16.58 34.65
C GLU A 353 -24.89 16.26 36.15
N ASN A 354 -23.79 16.30 36.90
CA ASN A 354 -23.81 16.10 38.35
C ASN A 354 -24.64 17.14 39.08
N MET A 355 -24.63 18.41 38.63
CA MET A 355 -25.46 19.48 39.20
C MET A 355 -26.96 19.33 38.94
N LYS A 356 -27.36 18.52 37.94
CA LYS A 356 -28.78 18.25 37.64
C LYS A 356 -29.39 17.20 38.58
N GLU A 357 -28.59 16.41 39.28
CA GLU A 357 -29.04 15.31 40.13
C GLU A 357 -29.28 15.71 41.60
N GLU A 358 -29.15 16.99 42.00
CA GLU A 358 -29.59 17.42 43.35
C GLU A 358 -31.13 17.63 43.33
N PRO A 359 -31.93 16.71 43.90
CA PRO A 359 -33.33 16.98 44.11
C PRO A 359 -33.51 18.07 45.18
N ASN A 360 -34.32 19.00 44.89
CA ASN A 360 -34.74 20.11 45.75
C ASN A 360 -35.50 19.57 46.98
N GLU A 361 -34.78 19.00 47.96
CA GLU A 361 -35.35 18.66 49.28
C GLU A 361 -35.20 19.85 50.22
N MET A 362 -35.99 20.87 50.04
CA MET A 362 -36.38 21.76 51.15
C MET A 362 -37.71 22.42 50.89
N GLY A 363 -38.76 21.82 51.45
CA GLY A 363 -40.11 22.35 51.41
C GLY A 363 -41.05 21.59 52.33
N GLY A 364 -40.56 21.16 53.49
CA GLY A 364 -41.41 20.64 54.58
C GLY A 364 -41.86 21.75 55.51
N GLY A 365 -42.97 22.40 55.18
CA GLY A 365 -43.57 23.41 56.00
C GLY A 365 -44.06 22.85 57.34
N LEU A 366 -43.67 23.51 58.42
CA LEU A 366 -44.24 23.37 59.71
C LEU A 366 -45.71 23.79 59.68
N ALA A 367 -46.63 22.84 59.81
CA ALA A 367 -48.03 23.11 60.16
C ALA A 367 -48.14 23.24 61.67
N ASN A 368 -48.43 24.43 62.11
CA ASN A 368 -48.86 24.70 63.51
C ASN A 368 -50.20 24.02 63.82
N VAL A 369 -50.20 23.30 64.95
CA VAL A 369 -51.42 22.86 65.63
C VAL A 369 -51.66 23.86 66.77
N SER A 370 -52.85 24.38 66.77
CA SER A 370 -53.54 24.88 67.93
C SER A 370 -55.01 24.50 67.84
#